data_ed91429deb366178a9d25c2e948ff92b
#
_entry.id   ed91429deb366178a9d25c2e948ff92b
#
_cell.length_a   1.000
_cell.length_b   1.000
_cell.length_c   1.000
_cell.angle_alpha   90.00
_cell.angle_beta   90.00
_cell.angle_gamma   90.00
#
_symmetry.space_group_name_H-M   'P 1'
#
loop_
_entity.id
_entity.type
_entity.pdbx_description
1 polymer ?
#
loop_
_entity_poly.entity_id
_entity_poly.type
_entity_poly.pdbx_seq_one_letter_code
_entity_poly.pdbx_strand_id
1 'polypeptide(L)'
;MNIREMRTRLGDTQSEFAARYNIPFRTVQNWETGKRTPPEYIISLLEQRIKDDLINRKTITLPKYDPQKRNLPKRSDYVGALSWLKAVRECLGESVVFALDEALMCQGSFGGRNDEYVVWVYGDDSVTQFNGVVVLGNHIGSHHIKSRSGLLYTDFNRTVFDAFANEAILDMQGITEAISRYYYANGDSFDGIFIAPEYQDRFERLASEAIEYYGS
;
A
#
# COMPACT_ATOMS: atom_id res chain seq x y z
N MET A 1 -0.24 0.98 23.77
CA MET A 1 -0.45 1.67 22.44
C MET A 1 -1.76 2.46 22.51
N ASN A 2 -1.83 3.67 21.95
CA ASN A 2 -3.10 4.43 21.93
C ASN A 2 -3.95 4.10 20.69
N ILE A 3 -5.23 4.49 20.68
CA ILE A 3 -6.17 4.15 19.59
C ILE A 3 -5.70 4.72 18.25
N ARG A 4 -5.14 5.92 18.21
CA ARG A 4 -4.62 6.53 16.99
C ARG A 4 -3.44 5.73 16.43
N GLU A 5 -2.50 5.31 17.27
CA GLU A 5 -1.39 4.45 16.87
C GLU A 5 -1.88 3.11 16.31
N MET A 6 -2.86 2.50 16.98
CA MET A 6 -3.48 1.26 16.54
C MET A 6 -4.09 1.37 15.15
N ARG A 7 -4.92 2.39 14.96
CA ARG A 7 -5.57 2.69 13.68
C ARG A 7 -4.55 2.93 12.55
N THR A 8 -3.56 3.71 12.88
CA THR A 8 -2.47 4.08 11.98
C THR A 8 -1.67 2.88 11.47
N ARG A 9 -1.35 1.92 12.37
CA ARG A 9 -0.69 0.68 11.99
C ARG A 9 -1.45 -0.15 10.96
N LEU A 10 -2.77 -0.01 10.95
CA LEU A 10 -3.64 -0.69 9.99
C LEU A 10 -3.79 0.12 8.69
N GLY A 11 -3.37 1.38 8.66
CA GLY A 11 -3.61 2.31 7.57
C GLY A 11 -5.09 2.73 7.44
N ASP A 12 -5.89 2.52 8.50
CA ASP A 12 -7.32 2.82 8.48
C ASP A 12 -7.61 4.30 8.79
N THR A 13 -8.67 4.87 8.19
CA THR A 13 -9.33 6.08 8.72
C THR A 13 -10.05 5.78 10.02
N GLN A 14 -10.46 6.82 10.75
CA GLN A 14 -11.30 6.66 11.93
C GLN A 14 -12.60 5.88 11.61
N SER A 15 -13.18 6.10 10.44
CA SER A 15 -14.40 5.43 9.99
C SER A 15 -14.15 3.95 9.71
N GLU A 16 -13.07 3.63 9.04
CA GLU A 16 -12.70 2.25 8.72
C GLU A 16 -12.32 1.45 9.96
N PHE A 17 -11.54 2.06 10.86
CA PHE A 17 -11.21 1.46 12.14
C PHE A 17 -12.47 1.18 12.98
N ALA A 18 -13.39 2.14 13.02
CA ALA A 18 -14.68 2.00 13.68
C ALA A 18 -15.49 0.83 13.09
N ALA A 19 -15.59 0.76 11.77
CA ALA A 19 -16.29 -0.31 11.05
C ALA A 19 -15.63 -1.67 11.24
N ARG A 20 -14.28 -1.74 11.14
CA ARG A 20 -13.49 -2.98 11.28
C ARG A 20 -13.70 -3.66 12.62
N TYR A 21 -13.73 -2.88 13.71
CA TYR A 21 -13.85 -3.40 15.07
C TYR A 21 -15.25 -3.25 15.67
N ASN A 22 -16.24 -2.88 14.84
CA ASN A 22 -17.63 -2.66 15.26
C ASN A 22 -17.74 -1.69 16.45
N ILE A 23 -16.95 -0.61 16.41
CA ILE A 23 -16.96 0.45 17.42
C ILE A 23 -17.69 1.66 16.84
N PRO A 24 -18.62 2.30 17.59
CA PRO A 24 -19.25 3.51 17.10
C PRO A 24 -18.23 4.58 16.71
N PHE A 25 -18.34 5.16 15.52
CA PHE A 25 -17.41 6.16 14.99
C PHE A 25 -17.13 7.31 15.99
N ARG A 26 -18.18 7.82 16.63
CA ARG A 26 -18.08 8.86 17.65
C ARG A 26 -17.22 8.43 18.86
N THR A 27 -17.22 7.15 19.18
CA THR A 27 -16.40 6.59 20.26
C THR A 27 -14.95 6.63 19.90
N VAL A 28 -14.58 6.22 18.69
CA VAL A 28 -13.20 6.30 18.17
C VAL A 28 -12.71 7.75 18.19
N GLN A 29 -13.51 8.69 17.69
CA GLN A 29 -13.19 10.12 17.75
C GLN A 29 -12.94 10.63 19.17
N ASN A 30 -13.81 10.25 20.12
CA ASN A 30 -13.69 10.68 21.52
C ASN A 30 -12.42 10.11 22.17
N TRP A 31 -12.04 8.88 21.84
CA TRP A 31 -10.81 8.26 22.33
C TRP A 31 -9.57 8.93 21.75
N GLU A 32 -9.54 9.19 20.45
CA GLU A 32 -8.39 9.83 19.80
C GLU A 32 -8.19 11.31 20.17
N THR A 33 -9.28 12.01 20.53
CA THR A 33 -9.25 13.41 20.98
C THR A 33 -9.07 13.56 22.48
N GLY A 34 -8.99 12.45 23.23
CA GLY A 34 -8.85 12.47 24.68
C GLY A 34 -10.11 12.90 25.45
N LYS A 35 -11.25 13.08 24.77
CA LYS A 35 -12.55 13.40 25.41
C LYS A 35 -13.07 12.27 26.30
N ARG A 36 -12.67 11.04 26.01
CA ARG A 36 -12.91 9.84 26.81
C ARG A 36 -11.70 8.93 26.74
N THR A 37 -11.39 8.27 27.83
CA THR A 37 -10.33 7.24 27.86
C THR A 37 -10.99 5.88 27.60
N PRO A 38 -10.47 5.08 26.64
CA PRO A 38 -10.96 3.72 26.46
C PRO A 38 -10.61 2.88 27.69
N PRO A 39 -11.48 1.94 28.10
CA PRO A 39 -11.17 0.99 29.17
C PRO A 39 -9.93 0.17 28.82
N GLU A 40 -9.08 -0.16 29.81
CA GLU A 40 -7.84 -0.92 29.58
C GLU A 40 -8.08 -2.27 28.91
N TYR A 41 -9.16 -2.98 29.27
CA TYR A 41 -9.48 -4.25 28.61
C TYR A 41 -9.81 -4.10 27.13
N ILE A 42 -10.40 -2.98 26.72
CA ILE A 42 -10.65 -2.67 25.29
C ILE A 42 -9.31 -2.44 24.57
N ILE A 43 -8.40 -1.69 25.20
CA ILE A 43 -7.05 -1.49 24.63
C ILE A 43 -6.35 -2.83 24.42
N SER A 44 -6.35 -3.70 25.45
CA SER A 44 -5.71 -5.01 25.37
C SER A 44 -6.32 -5.92 24.30
N LEU A 45 -7.67 -5.95 24.20
CA LEU A 45 -8.36 -6.73 23.18
C LEU A 45 -8.07 -6.22 21.77
N LEU A 46 -8.06 -4.90 21.56
CA LEU A 46 -7.74 -4.30 20.29
C LEU A 46 -6.28 -4.53 19.90
N GLU A 47 -5.34 -4.40 20.85
CA GLU A 47 -3.92 -4.71 20.60
C GLU A 47 -3.72 -6.14 20.15
N GLN A 48 -4.37 -7.10 20.82
CA GLN A 48 -4.29 -8.51 20.44
C GLN A 48 -4.91 -8.73 19.06
N ARG A 49 -6.10 -8.19 18.83
CA ARG A 49 -6.80 -8.34 17.54
C ARG A 49 -6.02 -7.72 16.39
N ILE A 50 -5.44 -6.54 16.60
CA ILE A 50 -4.61 -5.86 15.61
C ILE A 50 -3.33 -6.65 15.32
N LYS A 51 -2.68 -7.22 16.35
CA LYS A 51 -1.56 -8.14 16.14
C LYS A 51 -1.98 -9.33 15.29
N ASP A 52 -3.12 -9.95 15.57
CA ASP A 52 -3.64 -11.06 14.79
C ASP A 52 -3.96 -10.64 13.35
N ASP A 53 -4.57 -9.46 13.16
CA ASP A 53 -4.88 -8.90 11.84
C ASP A 53 -3.60 -8.52 11.06
N LEU A 54 -2.52 -8.12 11.74
CA LEU A 54 -1.21 -7.84 11.14
C LEU A 54 -0.41 -9.13 10.85
N ILE A 55 -0.49 -10.14 11.73
CA ILE A 55 0.16 -11.46 11.56
C ILE A 55 -0.56 -12.27 10.47
N ASN A 56 -1.88 -12.20 10.42
CA ASN A 56 -2.71 -12.80 9.38
C ASN A 56 -2.65 -12.05 8.03
N ARG A 57 -1.90 -10.97 7.92
CA ARG A 57 -1.39 -10.53 6.63
C ARG A 57 -0.58 -11.71 6.10
N LYS A 58 -1.17 -12.45 5.18
CA LYS A 58 -0.56 -13.58 4.50
C LYS A 58 0.86 -13.15 4.15
N THR A 59 1.85 -13.93 4.56
CA THR A 59 3.18 -13.81 3.97
C THR A 59 2.96 -13.94 2.47
N ILE A 60 3.03 -12.83 1.76
CA ILE A 60 2.78 -12.82 0.33
C ILE A 60 3.92 -13.61 -0.29
N THR A 61 3.55 -14.69 -0.94
CA THR A 61 4.49 -15.49 -1.73
C THR A 61 4.24 -15.13 -3.19
N LEU A 62 5.29 -14.80 -3.91
CA LEU A 62 5.16 -14.55 -5.35
C LEU A 62 4.57 -15.77 -6.04
N PRO A 63 3.55 -15.59 -6.87
CA PRO A 63 2.87 -16.69 -7.52
C PRO A 63 3.81 -17.38 -8.51
N LYS A 64 3.86 -18.69 -8.47
CA LYS A 64 4.52 -19.48 -9.52
C LYS A 64 3.66 -19.46 -10.78
N TYR A 65 4.32 -19.54 -11.94
CA TYR A 65 3.62 -19.69 -13.21
C TYR A 65 2.77 -20.95 -13.23
N ASP A 66 1.52 -20.80 -13.65
CA ASP A 66 0.54 -21.88 -13.78
C ASP A 66 0.02 -21.89 -15.24
N PRO A 67 0.28 -22.97 -16.00
CA PRO A 67 -0.17 -23.05 -17.40
C PRO A 67 -1.70 -23.09 -17.56
N GLN A 68 -2.46 -23.34 -16.51
CA GLN A 68 -3.92 -23.31 -16.52
C GLN A 68 -4.49 -21.89 -16.37
N LYS A 69 -3.68 -20.93 -15.90
CA LYS A 69 -4.08 -19.54 -15.74
C LYS A 69 -3.88 -18.75 -17.03
N ARG A 70 -4.66 -17.69 -17.18
CA ARG A 70 -4.52 -16.73 -18.25
C ARG A 70 -3.26 -15.88 -18.03
N ASN A 71 -2.67 -15.39 -19.11
CA ASN A 71 -1.56 -14.45 -19.02
C ASN A 71 -2.06 -13.03 -19.17
N LEU A 72 -1.45 -12.11 -18.42
CA LEU A 72 -1.62 -10.68 -18.64
C LEU A 72 -0.89 -10.23 -19.92
N PRO A 73 -1.27 -9.07 -20.48
CA PRO A 73 -0.52 -8.43 -21.56
C PRO A 73 0.94 -8.21 -21.16
N LYS A 74 1.87 -8.49 -22.06
CA LYS A 74 3.30 -8.29 -21.79
C LYS A 74 3.62 -6.81 -21.79
N ARG A 75 4.41 -6.37 -20.83
CA ARG A 75 4.83 -4.97 -20.71
C ARG A 75 5.59 -4.48 -21.97
N SER A 76 6.38 -5.36 -22.59
CA SER A 76 7.15 -5.09 -23.81
C SER A 76 6.30 -4.72 -25.03
N ASP A 77 5.02 -5.10 -25.04
CA ASP A 77 4.13 -4.89 -26.18
C ASP A 77 3.52 -3.47 -26.18
N TYR A 78 3.83 -2.65 -25.18
CA TYR A 78 3.23 -1.33 -24.99
C TYR A 78 4.29 -0.23 -24.87
N VAL A 79 3.97 0.91 -25.50
CA VAL A 79 4.75 2.14 -25.32
C VAL A 79 4.26 2.88 -24.08
N GLY A 80 5.11 2.87 -23.02
CA GLY A 80 4.81 3.54 -21.75
C GLY A 80 3.98 2.70 -20.78
N ALA A 81 4.22 2.93 -19.47
CA ALA A 81 3.63 2.16 -18.39
C ALA A 81 2.09 2.26 -18.35
N LEU A 82 1.56 3.48 -18.54
CA LEU A 82 0.12 3.69 -18.41
C LEU A 82 -0.70 2.99 -19.51
N SER A 83 -0.17 2.85 -20.73
CA SER A 83 -0.88 2.13 -21.81
C SER A 83 -0.92 0.62 -21.51
N TRP A 84 0.15 0.07 -20.98
CA TRP A 84 0.17 -1.31 -20.50
C TRP A 84 -0.79 -1.53 -19.33
N LEU A 85 -0.76 -0.68 -18.30
CA LEU A 85 -1.66 -0.78 -17.15
C LEU A 85 -3.15 -0.68 -17.55
N LYS A 86 -3.48 0.08 -18.57
CA LYS A 86 -4.85 0.10 -19.12
C LYS A 86 -5.26 -1.26 -19.69
N ALA A 87 -4.38 -1.90 -20.46
CA ALA A 87 -4.65 -3.24 -20.99
C ALA A 87 -4.71 -4.31 -19.88
N VAL A 88 -3.88 -4.19 -18.84
CA VAL A 88 -3.98 -5.03 -17.64
C VAL A 88 -5.32 -4.83 -16.94
N ARG A 89 -5.76 -3.57 -16.75
CA ARG A 89 -7.06 -3.27 -16.14
C ARG A 89 -8.23 -3.86 -16.93
N GLU A 90 -8.16 -3.84 -18.26
CA GLU A 90 -9.20 -4.48 -19.11
C GLU A 90 -9.31 -5.98 -18.86
N CYS A 91 -8.21 -6.64 -18.49
CA CYS A 91 -8.20 -8.05 -18.09
C CYS A 91 -8.72 -8.27 -16.68
N LEU A 92 -8.31 -7.43 -15.72
CA LEU A 92 -8.58 -7.62 -14.29
C LEU A 92 -9.91 -7.03 -13.82
N GLY A 93 -10.49 -6.10 -14.60
CA GLY A 93 -11.72 -5.40 -14.25
C GLY A 93 -11.51 -3.96 -13.81
N GLU A 94 -12.57 -3.16 -13.93
CA GLU A 94 -12.51 -1.70 -13.71
C GLU A 94 -12.33 -1.29 -12.25
N SER A 95 -12.71 -2.15 -11.32
CA SER A 95 -12.64 -1.90 -9.87
C SER A 95 -11.28 -2.20 -9.25
N VAL A 96 -10.36 -2.79 -10.01
CA VAL A 96 -9.03 -3.10 -9.50
C VAL A 96 -8.25 -1.82 -9.17
N VAL A 97 -7.60 -1.81 -8.02
CA VAL A 97 -6.75 -0.70 -7.58
C VAL A 97 -5.29 -1.17 -7.63
N PHE A 98 -4.50 -0.56 -8.50
CA PHE A 98 -3.08 -0.85 -8.62
C PHE A 98 -2.32 -0.40 -7.36
N ALA A 99 -1.36 -1.21 -6.93
CA ALA A 99 -0.56 -0.98 -5.73
C ALA A 99 0.94 -1.03 -6.05
N LEU A 100 1.78 -0.69 -5.10
CA LEU A 100 3.24 -0.83 -5.17
C LEU A 100 3.83 -0.28 -6.49
N ASP A 101 4.50 -1.11 -7.27
CA ASP A 101 5.20 -0.71 -8.50
C ASP A 101 4.25 -0.07 -9.51
N GLU A 102 3.06 -0.64 -9.70
CA GLU A 102 2.06 -0.11 -10.60
C GLU A 102 1.49 1.22 -10.11
N ALA A 103 1.32 1.37 -8.80
CA ALA A 103 0.91 2.65 -8.21
C ALA A 103 1.98 3.73 -8.42
N LEU A 104 3.26 3.40 -8.24
CA LEU A 104 4.37 4.31 -8.53
C LEU A 104 4.39 4.73 -10.00
N MET A 105 4.16 3.80 -10.93
CA MET A 105 4.04 4.11 -12.36
C MET A 105 2.86 5.06 -12.63
N CYS A 106 1.72 4.86 -11.97
CA CYS A 106 0.56 5.76 -12.07
C CYS A 106 0.87 7.14 -11.49
N GLN A 107 1.68 7.22 -10.44
CA GLN A 107 2.15 8.46 -9.82
C GLN A 107 3.22 9.18 -10.67
N GLY A 108 3.76 8.51 -11.69
CA GLY A 108 4.80 9.02 -12.57
C GLY A 108 6.21 8.81 -12.01
N SER A 109 6.35 7.87 -11.09
CA SER A 109 7.63 7.43 -10.54
C SER A 109 8.08 6.12 -11.20
N PHE A 110 9.34 5.75 -10.96
CA PHE A 110 9.87 4.45 -11.36
C PHE A 110 9.24 3.35 -10.48
N GLY A 111 8.79 2.27 -11.10
CA GLY A 111 8.13 1.16 -10.41
C GLY A 111 9.06 0.02 -9.98
N GLY A 112 10.37 0.28 -9.87
CA GLY A 112 11.32 -0.78 -9.55
C GLY A 112 11.70 -1.65 -10.75
N ARG A 113 12.68 -2.53 -10.54
CA ARG A 113 13.07 -3.59 -11.50
C ARG A 113 12.46 -4.89 -11.02
N ASN A 114 11.48 -5.38 -11.74
CA ASN A 114 10.88 -6.68 -11.48
C ASN A 114 11.19 -7.60 -12.67
N ASP A 115 12.14 -8.53 -12.46
CA ASP A 115 12.53 -9.51 -13.49
C ASP A 115 11.45 -10.57 -13.71
N GLU A 116 10.59 -10.80 -12.70
CA GLU A 116 9.40 -11.63 -12.80
C GLU A 116 8.17 -10.73 -12.82
N TYR A 117 7.41 -10.84 -13.88
CA TYR A 117 6.22 -10.05 -14.12
C TYR A 117 5.16 -10.28 -13.04
N VAL A 118 5.16 -9.43 -12.03
CA VAL A 118 4.18 -9.41 -10.96
C VAL A 118 3.41 -8.10 -11.04
N VAL A 119 2.09 -8.16 -10.94
CA VAL A 119 1.18 -7.02 -10.87
C VAL A 119 0.53 -7.02 -9.49
N TRP A 120 0.75 -5.95 -8.76
CA TRP A 120 0.26 -5.78 -7.40
C TRP A 120 -1.06 -5.02 -7.38
N VAL A 121 -2.08 -5.61 -6.78
CA VAL A 121 -3.41 -5.02 -6.79
C VAL A 121 -4.15 -5.20 -5.47
N TYR A 122 -5.13 -4.35 -5.25
CA TYR A 122 -6.29 -4.60 -4.40
C TYR A 122 -7.47 -4.97 -5.30
N GLY A 123 -8.17 -6.04 -4.97
CA GLY A 123 -9.29 -6.56 -5.76
C GLY A 123 -9.80 -7.88 -5.21
N ASP A 124 -10.86 -8.39 -5.78
CA ASP A 124 -11.42 -9.67 -5.39
C ASP A 124 -10.61 -10.86 -5.96
N ASP A 125 -10.95 -12.06 -5.52
CA ASP A 125 -10.23 -13.27 -5.91
C ASP A 125 -10.33 -13.62 -7.40
N SER A 126 -11.25 -13.00 -8.16
CA SER A 126 -11.40 -13.27 -9.60
C SER A 126 -10.14 -12.91 -10.41
N VAL A 127 -9.36 -11.93 -9.93
CA VAL A 127 -8.12 -11.51 -10.59
C VAL A 127 -7.02 -12.58 -10.51
N THR A 128 -7.12 -13.51 -9.56
CA THR A 128 -6.13 -14.60 -9.37
C THR A 128 -6.17 -15.66 -10.47
N GLN A 129 -7.14 -15.60 -11.38
CA GLN A 129 -7.16 -16.42 -12.59
C GLN A 129 -6.05 -16.07 -13.59
N PHE A 130 -5.33 -14.99 -13.38
CA PHE A 130 -4.22 -14.57 -14.20
C PHE A 130 -2.88 -14.89 -13.54
N ASN A 131 -1.89 -15.26 -14.37
CA ASN A 131 -0.51 -15.42 -13.94
C ASN A 131 0.08 -14.07 -13.53
N GLY A 132 0.92 -14.08 -12.51
CA GLY A 132 1.66 -12.91 -12.07
C GLY A 132 0.85 -11.87 -11.27
N VAL A 133 -0.42 -12.13 -10.94
CA VAL A 133 -1.21 -11.20 -10.12
C VAL A 133 -1.05 -11.53 -8.64
N VAL A 134 -0.72 -10.53 -7.86
CA VAL A 134 -0.66 -10.59 -6.39
C VAL A 134 -1.71 -9.66 -5.80
N VAL A 135 -2.63 -10.24 -5.03
CA VAL A 135 -3.68 -9.50 -4.33
C VAL A 135 -3.19 -9.16 -2.93
N LEU A 136 -3.02 -7.86 -2.63
CA LEU A 136 -2.66 -7.36 -1.30
C LEU A 136 -3.85 -7.42 -0.33
N GLY A 137 -5.06 -7.35 -0.86
CA GLY A 137 -6.30 -7.45 -0.10
C GLY A 137 -7.52 -7.24 -0.98
N ASN A 138 -8.69 -7.66 -0.49
CA ASN A 138 -9.95 -7.55 -1.23
C ASN A 138 -10.55 -6.16 -1.12
N HIS A 139 -10.06 -5.34 -0.20
CA HIS A 139 -10.59 -4.00 0.04
C HIS A 139 -9.48 -3.03 0.47
N ILE A 140 -9.63 -1.79 0.05
CA ILE A 140 -8.81 -0.66 0.48
C ILE A 140 -9.71 0.56 0.69
N GLY A 141 -9.40 1.38 1.69
CA GLY A 141 -10.16 2.58 1.99
C GLY A 141 -10.16 3.56 0.82
N SER A 142 -11.33 4.09 0.50
CA SER A 142 -11.53 4.99 -0.64
C SER A 142 -10.64 6.24 -0.60
N HIS A 143 -10.24 6.70 0.59
CA HIS A 143 -9.34 7.85 0.76
C HIS A 143 -7.90 7.55 0.30
N HIS A 144 -7.51 6.27 0.26
CA HIS A 144 -6.23 5.82 -0.29
C HIS A 144 -6.26 5.59 -1.80
N ILE A 145 -7.41 5.75 -2.45
CA ILE A 145 -7.55 5.52 -3.88
C ILE A 145 -7.41 6.85 -4.64
N LYS A 146 -6.51 6.87 -5.58
CA LYS A 146 -6.35 7.95 -6.56
C LYS A 146 -6.70 7.44 -7.94
N SER A 147 -6.96 8.37 -8.86
CA SER A 147 -7.28 8.05 -10.26
C SER A 147 -6.45 8.89 -11.22
N ARG A 148 -5.91 8.25 -12.26
CA ARG A 148 -5.23 8.90 -13.39
C ARG A 148 -5.52 8.16 -14.68
N SER A 149 -6.02 8.86 -15.67
CA SER A 149 -6.31 8.28 -17.02
C SER A 149 -7.21 7.05 -16.99
N GLY A 150 -8.14 6.97 -16.01
CA GLY A 150 -9.04 5.84 -15.80
C GLY A 150 -8.46 4.70 -15.00
N LEU A 151 -7.22 4.76 -14.56
CA LEU A 151 -6.60 3.78 -13.67
C LEU A 151 -6.82 4.19 -12.21
N LEU A 152 -7.24 3.24 -11.36
CA LEU A 152 -7.29 3.40 -9.92
C LEU A 152 -6.00 2.86 -9.32
N TYR A 153 -5.42 3.59 -8.36
CA TYR A 153 -4.16 3.22 -7.73
C TYR A 153 -4.06 3.77 -6.30
N THR A 154 -3.19 3.18 -5.50
CA THR A 154 -2.97 3.62 -4.12
C THR A 154 -2.29 4.99 -4.08
N ASP A 155 -2.66 5.84 -3.11
CA ASP A 155 -1.95 7.08 -2.85
C ASP A 155 -0.51 6.80 -2.38
N PHE A 156 0.31 7.85 -2.30
CA PHE A 156 1.73 7.72 -1.95
C PHE A 156 1.93 7.10 -0.57
N ASN A 157 1.18 7.56 0.44
CA ASN A 157 1.31 7.04 1.80
C ASN A 157 0.96 5.55 1.89
N ARG A 158 -0.10 5.13 1.18
CA ARG A 158 -0.47 3.72 1.13
C ARG A 158 0.57 2.89 0.39
N THR A 159 1.09 3.40 -0.73
CA THR A 159 2.15 2.74 -1.50
C THR A 159 3.40 2.52 -0.66
N VAL A 160 3.84 3.53 0.09
CA VAL A 160 4.99 3.43 1.01
C VAL A 160 4.72 2.42 2.12
N PHE A 161 3.55 2.46 2.74
CA PHE A 161 3.16 1.51 3.77
C PHE A 161 3.18 0.06 3.26
N ASP A 162 2.57 -0.20 2.10
CA ASP A 162 2.53 -1.52 1.50
C ASP A 162 3.93 -2.01 1.11
N ALA A 163 4.82 -1.11 0.68
CA ALA A 163 6.19 -1.44 0.35
C ALA A 163 6.99 -1.90 1.58
N PHE A 164 6.93 -1.18 2.68
CA PHE A 164 7.60 -1.60 3.92
C PHE A 164 7.02 -2.91 4.48
N ALA A 165 5.71 -3.11 4.32
CA ALA A 165 5.07 -4.36 4.74
C ALA A 165 5.50 -5.58 3.89
N ASN A 166 6.04 -5.36 2.69
CA ASN A 166 6.42 -6.40 1.72
C ASN A 166 7.88 -6.29 1.27
N GLU A 167 8.72 -5.56 1.98
CA GLU A 167 10.12 -5.25 1.66
C GLU A 167 10.94 -6.49 1.24
N ALA A 168 10.70 -7.63 1.86
CA ALA A 168 11.46 -8.86 1.61
C ALA A 168 11.30 -9.43 0.18
N ILE A 169 10.28 -8.99 -0.56
CA ILE A 169 9.93 -9.51 -1.89
C ILE A 169 9.83 -8.42 -2.96
N LEU A 170 10.22 -7.18 -2.61
CA LEU A 170 10.17 -6.03 -3.50
C LEU A 170 11.57 -5.54 -3.85
N ASP A 171 11.73 -5.02 -5.05
CA ASP A 171 12.84 -4.12 -5.36
C ASP A 171 12.54 -2.74 -4.75
N MET A 172 13.23 -2.41 -3.67
CA MET A 172 13.03 -1.15 -2.95
C MET A 172 13.56 0.07 -3.70
N GLN A 173 14.24 -0.08 -4.83
CA GLN A 173 14.77 1.04 -5.60
C GLN A 173 13.66 2.02 -6.02
N GLY A 174 12.52 1.49 -6.49
CA GLY A 174 11.39 2.33 -6.90
C GLY A 174 10.83 3.18 -5.75
N ILE A 175 10.71 2.60 -4.56
CA ILE A 175 10.29 3.33 -3.36
C ILE A 175 11.33 4.34 -2.92
N THR A 176 12.62 4.00 -2.96
CA THR A 176 13.72 4.92 -2.62
C THR A 176 13.69 6.16 -3.52
N GLU A 177 13.59 5.97 -4.83
CA GLU A 177 13.45 7.07 -5.79
C GLU A 177 12.17 7.90 -5.56
N ALA A 178 11.06 7.25 -5.26
CA ALA A 178 9.79 7.94 -5.01
C ALA A 178 9.84 8.78 -3.72
N ILE A 179 10.49 8.30 -2.66
CA ILE A 179 10.73 9.03 -1.41
C ILE A 179 11.61 10.25 -1.65
N SER A 180 12.70 10.09 -2.44
CA SER A 180 13.56 11.21 -2.83
C SER A 180 12.79 12.28 -3.61
N ARG A 181 12.01 11.87 -4.62
CA ARG A 181 11.15 12.80 -5.38
C ARG A 181 10.16 13.54 -4.50
N TYR A 182 9.54 12.82 -3.55
CA TYR A 182 8.61 13.45 -2.62
C TYR A 182 9.31 14.54 -1.81
N TYR A 183 10.47 14.23 -1.24
CA TYR A 183 11.27 15.17 -0.45
C TYR A 183 11.54 16.47 -1.21
N TYR A 184 12.16 16.38 -2.40
CA TYR A 184 12.48 17.55 -3.19
C TYR A 184 11.25 18.30 -3.74
N ALA A 185 10.20 17.59 -4.10
CA ALA A 185 8.96 18.22 -4.54
C ALA A 185 8.20 18.94 -3.41
N ASN A 186 8.48 18.57 -2.15
CA ASN A 186 7.82 19.11 -0.96
C ASN A 186 8.71 20.09 -0.19
N GLY A 187 9.66 20.75 -0.87
CA GLY A 187 10.52 21.78 -0.28
C GLY A 187 11.50 21.24 0.75
N ASP A 188 12.16 20.13 0.42
CA ASP A 188 13.14 19.43 1.26
C ASP A 188 12.55 18.95 2.60
N SER A 189 11.32 18.46 2.55
CA SER A 189 10.59 17.99 3.72
C SER A 189 9.87 16.66 3.46
N PHE A 190 9.80 15.83 4.50
CA PHE A 190 8.96 14.64 4.54
C PHE A 190 7.57 14.90 5.16
N ASP A 191 7.20 16.16 5.36
CA ASP A 191 5.88 16.50 5.89
C ASP A 191 4.77 15.92 5.03
N GLY A 192 3.80 15.27 5.68
CA GLY A 192 2.69 14.58 5.00
C GLY A 192 2.96 13.12 4.65
N ILE A 193 4.22 12.63 4.75
CA ILE A 193 4.47 11.20 4.76
C ILE A 193 4.12 10.64 6.14
N PHE A 194 3.31 9.60 6.11
CA PHE A 194 2.87 8.91 7.31
C PHE A 194 3.51 7.53 7.38
N ILE A 195 4.37 7.30 8.36
CA ILE A 195 5.09 6.04 8.57
C ILE A 195 4.58 5.36 9.83
N ALA A 196 4.23 4.09 9.73
CA ALA A 196 3.86 3.30 10.88
C ALA A 196 5.08 3.14 11.82
N PRO A 197 4.89 3.20 13.16
CA PRO A 197 6.01 3.18 14.10
C PRO A 197 6.97 2.01 13.93
N GLU A 198 6.48 0.84 13.54
CA GLU A 198 7.29 -0.35 13.27
C GLU A 198 8.22 -0.22 12.07
N TYR A 199 7.98 0.74 11.17
CA TYR A 199 8.79 0.99 9.98
C TYR A 199 9.63 2.26 10.08
N GLN A 200 9.55 3.02 11.19
CA GLN A 200 10.18 4.32 11.34
C GLN A 200 11.71 4.26 11.13
N ASP A 201 12.40 3.36 11.83
CA ASP A 201 13.86 3.21 11.72
C ASP A 201 14.31 2.83 10.30
N ARG A 202 13.49 2.03 9.62
CA ARG A 202 13.75 1.62 8.23
C ARG A 202 13.54 2.77 7.27
N PHE A 203 12.46 3.53 7.46
CA PHE A 203 12.19 4.72 6.68
C PHE A 203 13.30 5.74 6.79
N GLU A 204 13.78 6.04 8.01
CA GLU A 204 14.84 7.02 8.23
C GLU A 204 16.14 6.64 7.52
N ARG A 205 16.52 5.36 7.54
CA ARG A 205 17.67 4.86 6.79
C ARG A 205 17.48 5.02 5.28
N LEU A 206 16.37 4.54 4.76
CA LEU A 206 16.05 4.62 3.33
C LEU A 206 15.92 6.07 2.85
N ALA A 207 15.35 6.95 3.67
CA ALA A 207 15.22 8.37 3.38
C ALA A 207 16.58 9.06 3.32
N SER A 208 17.51 8.73 4.22
CA SER A 208 18.88 9.24 4.19
C SER A 208 19.61 8.81 2.91
N GLU A 209 19.53 7.52 2.56
CA GLU A 209 20.08 7.00 1.32
C GLU A 209 19.48 7.68 0.08
N ALA A 210 18.16 7.90 0.09
CA ALA A 210 17.44 8.53 -1.01
C ALA A 210 17.89 9.98 -1.24
N ILE A 211 18.11 10.76 -0.16
CA ILE A 211 18.57 12.15 -0.25
C ILE A 211 20.01 12.20 -0.76
N GLU A 212 20.90 11.36 -0.25
CA GLU A 212 22.32 11.34 -0.65
C GLU A 212 22.50 10.91 -2.11
N TYR A 213 21.79 9.88 -2.53
CA TYR A 213 22.01 9.24 -3.85
C TYR A 213 21.28 9.95 -4.99
N TYR A 214 20.05 10.43 -4.76
CA TYR A 214 19.21 11.03 -5.79
C TYR A 214 19.16 12.56 -5.72
N GLY A 215 19.80 13.17 -4.74
CA GLY A 215 19.87 14.63 -4.55
C GLY A 215 21.13 15.28 -5.13
N SER A 216 22.04 14.51 -5.72
CA SER A 216 23.31 14.99 -6.28
C SER A 216 23.25 15.25 -7.79
#